data_1cf781f955dcee6921bf462348f740b0
#
_entry.id   1cf781f955dcee6921bf462348f740b0
#
_cell.length_a   1.000
_cell.length_b   1.000
_cell.length_c   1.000
_cell.angle_alpha   90.00
_cell.angle_beta   90.00
_cell.angle_gamma   90.00
#
_symmetry.space_group_name_H-M   'P 1'
#
loop_
_entity.id
_entity.type
_entity.pdbx_description
1 polymer ?
#
loop_
_entity_poly.entity_id
_entity_poly.type
_entity_poly.pdbx_seq_one_letter_code
_entity_poly.pdbx_strand_id
1 'polypeptide(L)'
;MSIGKLITERLRRLADGDRTMLEAGAENTLLLDQPLRVKLEFSDHDRYSVALRELTVGSSGAAPLDARGYLSATAADVARRLSFLEEPLAVWELDGGERMAQLRSSPPLHEDDTVAYWEVTLWAGDEPGARAVRYQWSPGMAEREVLAYPATFALIARMADGMAAALRGDAE
;
A
#
# COMPACT_ATOMS: atom_id res chain seq x y z
N MET A 1 0.89 -18.64 7.20
CA MET A 1 -0.05 -17.56 7.58
C MET A 1 0.18 -16.41 6.62
N SER A 2 -0.88 -15.84 6.05
CA SER A 2 -0.72 -14.67 5.16
C SER A 2 -0.28 -13.43 5.94
N ILE A 3 0.34 -12.48 5.22
CA ILE A 3 0.76 -11.21 5.82
C ILE A 3 -0.45 -10.42 6.32
N GLY A 4 -1.56 -10.47 5.57
CA GLY A 4 -2.80 -9.81 5.95
C GLY A 4 -3.38 -10.34 7.26
N LYS A 5 -3.27 -11.64 7.49
CA LYS A 5 -3.70 -12.24 8.76
C LYS A 5 -2.85 -11.78 9.94
N LEU A 6 -1.52 -11.68 9.76
CA LEU A 6 -0.62 -11.15 10.79
C LEU A 6 -0.94 -9.69 11.10
N ILE A 7 -1.15 -8.87 10.10
CA ILE A 7 -1.56 -7.47 10.28
C ILE A 7 -2.88 -7.39 11.05
N THR A 8 -3.87 -8.17 10.68
CA THR A 8 -5.17 -8.19 11.36
C THR A 8 -5.03 -8.56 12.83
N GLU A 9 -4.23 -9.56 13.17
CA GLU A 9 -3.99 -9.95 14.56
C GLU A 9 -3.35 -8.81 15.36
N ARG A 10 -2.36 -8.12 14.77
CA ARG A 10 -1.72 -6.97 15.41
C ARG A 10 -2.67 -5.80 15.61
N LEU A 11 -3.48 -5.50 14.61
CA LEU A 11 -4.49 -4.42 14.70
C LEU A 11 -5.58 -4.72 15.73
N ARG A 12 -6.01 -5.97 15.84
CA ARG A 12 -6.96 -6.38 16.89
C ARG A 12 -6.37 -6.22 18.28
N ARG A 13 -5.12 -6.61 18.49
CA ARG A 13 -4.43 -6.39 19.76
C ARG A 13 -4.32 -4.91 20.10
N LEU A 14 -3.99 -4.08 19.11
CA LEU A 14 -3.98 -2.63 19.29
C LEU A 14 -5.37 -2.10 19.67
N ALA A 15 -6.42 -2.56 19.00
CA ALA A 15 -7.81 -2.18 19.29
C ALA A 15 -8.23 -2.58 20.72
N ASP A 16 -7.68 -3.68 21.25
CA ASP A 16 -7.88 -4.14 22.63
C ASP A 16 -7.01 -3.39 23.65
N GLY A 17 -6.24 -2.39 23.21
CA GLY A 17 -5.45 -1.53 24.07
C GLY A 17 -3.98 -1.89 24.20
N ASP A 18 -3.48 -2.89 23.47
CA ASP A 18 -2.07 -3.29 23.47
C ASP A 18 -1.24 -2.35 22.59
N ARG A 19 -0.77 -1.27 23.17
CA ARG A 19 0.04 -0.28 22.45
C ARG A 19 1.48 -0.77 22.16
N THR A 20 1.88 -1.93 22.67
CA THR A 20 3.19 -2.52 22.33
C THR A 20 3.24 -2.98 20.87
N MET A 21 2.11 -3.02 20.18
CA MET A 21 2.03 -3.28 18.74
C MET A 21 2.58 -2.15 17.89
N LEU A 22 2.65 -0.94 18.44
CA LEU A 22 3.18 0.23 17.73
C LEU A 22 4.70 0.30 17.83
N GLU A 23 5.34 0.90 16.84
CA GLU A 23 6.77 1.16 16.86
C GLU A 23 7.13 2.15 17.98
N ALA A 24 8.18 1.85 18.71
CA ALA A 24 8.68 2.74 19.77
C ALA A 24 9.20 4.06 19.15
N GLY A 25 8.75 5.19 19.68
CA GLY A 25 9.17 6.52 19.23
C GLY A 25 8.48 7.02 17.96
N ALA A 26 7.66 6.20 17.32
CA ALA A 26 6.85 6.59 16.17
C ALA A 26 5.38 6.47 16.53
N GLU A 27 4.66 7.57 16.45
CA GLU A 27 3.23 7.57 16.73
C GLU A 27 2.46 6.91 15.58
N ASN A 28 1.54 6.01 15.93
CA ASN A 28 0.62 5.37 14.99
C ASN A 28 1.31 4.63 13.82
N THR A 29 2.45 4.01 14.10
CA THR A 29 3.15 3.18 13.12
C THR A 29 3.27 1.75 13.62
N LEU A 30 2.79 0.80 12.81
CA LEU A 30 2.93 -0.62 13.04
C LEU A 30 3.94 -1.20 12.05
N LEU A 31 4.95 -1.91 12.58
CA LEU A 31 5.96 -2.57 11.76
C LEU A 31 5.91 -4.08 11.93
N LEU A 32 6.10 -4.78 10.84
CA LEU A 32 6.41 -6.21 10.80
C LEU A 32 7.72 -6.39 10.02
N ASP A 33 8.63 -7.20 10.57
CA ASP A 33 9.89 -7.52 9.90
C ASP A 33 9.89 -8.92 9.27
N GLN A 34 9.03 -9.80 9.76
CA GLN A 34 8.94 -11.17 9.32
C GLN A 34 7.47 -11.59 9.13
N PRO A 35 7.12 -12.44 8.17
CA PRO A 35 7.97 -13.03 7.12
C PRO A 35 8.35 -12.05 5.99
N LEU A 36 7.69 -10.91 5.92
CA LEU A 36 7.98 -9.79 5.02
C LEU A 36 7.99 -8.50 5.83
N ARG A 37 8.72 -7.52 5.33
CA ARG A 37 8.70 -6.19 5.92
C ARG A 37 7.41 -5.47 5.57
N VAL A 38 6.66 -5.03 6.59
CA VAL A 38 5.44 -4.24 6.42
C VAL A 38 5.50 -3.02 7.31
N LYS A 39 5.14 -1.88 6.74
CA LYS A 39 4.95 -0.63 7.47
C LYS A 39 3.53 -0.14 7.25
N LEU A 40 2.81 0.08 8.31
CA LEU A 40 1.46 0.64 8.31
C LEU A 40 1.45 1.92 9.14
N GLU A 41 1.16 3.04 8.48
CA GLU A 41 0.95 4.33 9.14
C GLU A 41 -0.53 4.72 9.08
N PHE A 42 -1.05 5.22 10.19
CA PHE A 42 -2.43 5.66 10.31
C PHE A 42 -2.53 6.87 11.25
N SER A 43 -3.57 7.68 11.10
CA SER A 43 -3.79 8.86 11.96
C SER A 43 -4.69 8.56 13.15
N ASP A 44 -5.56 7.55 13.05
CA ASP A 44 -6.51 7.15 14.09
C ASP A 44 -6.93 5.69 13.88
N HIS A 45 -7.50 5.07 14.92
CA HIS A 45 -8.03 3.72 14.85
C HIS A 45 -9.23 3.54 15.78
N ASP A 46 -10.06 2.57 15.43
CA ASP A 46 -11.14 2.07 16.29
C ASP A 46 -11.07 0.53 16.39
N ARG A 47 -12.18 -0.13 16.72
CA ARG A 47 -12.25 -1.59 16.88
C ARG A 47 -12.08 -2.36 15.59
N TYR A 48 -12.39 -1.76 14.43
CA TYR A 48 -12.54 -2.47 13.17
C TYR A 48 -11.79 -1.84 12.01
N SER A 49 -11.33 -0.59 12.18
CA SER A 49 -10.74 0.20 11.11
C SER A 49 -9.62 1.11 11.60
N VAL A 50 -8.84 1.57 10.65
CA VAL A 50 -7.86 2.65 10.86
C VAL A 50 -8.09 3.73 9.81
N ALA A 51 -7.71 4.96 10.13
CA ALA A 51 -7.57 6.03 9.15
C ALA A 51 -6.19 5.87 8.49
N LEU A 52 -6.14 5.12 7.39
CA LEU A 52 -4.92 4.70 6.72
C LEU A 52 -4.22 5.87 6.03
N ARG A 53 -2.94 6.07 6.33
CA ARG A 53 -2.10 7.04 5.65
C ARG A 53 -1.14 6.39 4.66
N GLU A 54 -0.53 5.26 5.00
CA GLU A 54 0.43 4.57 4.16
C GLU A 54 0.47 3.08 4.50
N LEU A 55 0.52 2.25 3.47
CA LEU A 55 0.82 0.83 3.60
C LEU A 55 1.99 0.50 2.68
N THR A 56 3.09 0.02 3.26
CA THR A 56 4.28 -0.41 2.52
C THR A 56 4.53 -1.89 2.78
N VAL A 57 4.78 -2.63 1.71
CA VAL A 57 5.12 -4.05 1.77
C VAL A 57 6.42 -4.27 1.01
N GLY A 58 7.42 -4.85 1.68
CA GLY A 58 8.68 -5.27 1.06
C GLY A 58 8.63 -6.74 0.68
N SER A 59 9.37 -7.12 -0.35
CA SER A 59 9.56 -8.51 -0.73
C SER A 59 10.83 -9.07 -0.10
N SER A 60 10.84 -10.37 0.17
CA SER A 60 12.04 -11.09 0.54
C SER A 60 12.78 -11.55 -0.73
N GLY A 61 14.03 -11.17 -0.88
CA GLY A 61 14.84 -11.50 -2.03
C GLY A 61 14.82 -10.42 -3.12
N ALA A 62 15.89 -10.38 -3.90
CA ALA A 62 16.09 -9.37 -4.93
C ALA A 62 15.12 -9.57 -6.10
N ALA A 63 14.73 -8.45 -6.72
CA ALA A 63 14.02 -8.47 -7.98
C ALA A 63 14.93 -9.01 -9.11
N PRO A 64 14.34 -9.58 -10.19
CA PRO A 64 15.10 -9.97 -11.37
C PRO A 64 15.93 -8.79 -11.95
N LEU A 65 17.02 -9.10 -12.63
CA LEU A 65 17.90 -8.09 -13.25
C LEU A 65 17.18 -7.25 -14.32
N ASP A 66 16.21 -7.83 -15.02
CA ASP A 66 15.33 -7.07 -15.91
C ASP A 66 14.29 -6.30 -15.08
N ALA A 67 14.70 -5.15 -14.58
CA ALA A 67 13.83 -4.30 -13.75
C ALA A 67 12.57 -3.86 -14.49
N ARG A 68 12.67 -3.51 -15.77
CA ARG A 68 11.52 -3.07 -16.58
C ARG A 68 10.49 -4.19 -16.74
N GLY A 69 10.93 -5.39 -17.09
CA GLY A 69 10.05 -6.54 -17.22
C GLY A 69 9.39 -6.92 -15.89
N TYR A 70 10.16 -6.94 -14.82
CA TYR A 70 9.66 -7.18 -13.49
C TYR A 70 8.60 -6.15 -13.07
N LEU A 71 8.89 -4.85 -13.22
CA LEU A 71 7.98 -3.77 -12.85
C LEU A 71 6.70 -3.79 -13.69
N SER A 72 6.81 -4.05 -14.99
CA SER A 72 5.65 -4.16 -15.88
C SER A 72 4.72 -5.29 -15.46
N ALA A 73 5.27 -6.47 -15.21
CA ALA A 73 4.49 -7.64 -14.77
C ALA A 73 3.88 -7.41 -13.37
N THR A 74 4.67 -6.88 -12.44
CA THR A 74 4.21 -6.60 -11.07
C THR A 74 3.12 -5.53 -11.06
N ALA A 75 3.26 -4.47 -11.85
CA ALA A 75 2.24 -3.42 -11.95
C ALA A 75 0.91 -3.96 -12.49
N ALA A 76 0.95 -4.77 -13.55
CA ALA A 76 -0.26 -5.42 -14.07
C ALA A 76 -0.93 -6.31 -13.03
N ASP A 77 -0.14 -7.05 -12.26
CA ASP A 77 -0.65 -7.94 -11.22
C ASP A 77 -1.22 -7.18 -10.03
N VAL A 78 -0.58 -6.09 -9.61
CA VAL A 78 -1.12 -5.19 -8.56
C VAL A 78 -2.45 -4.61 -9.00
N ALA A 79 -2.56 -4.09 -10.23
CA ALA A 79 -3.82 -3.54 -10.73
C ALA A 79 -4.95 -4.57 -10.70
N ARG A 80 -4.66 -5.80 -11.06
CA ARG A 80 -5.62 -6.91 -11.04
C ARG A 80 -6.00 -7.34 -9.62
N ARG A 81 -5.02 -7.51 -8.74
CA ARG A 81 -5.24 -7.98 -7.35
C ARG A 81 -5.91 -6.92 -6.48
N LEU A 82 -5.68 -5.65 -6.74
CA LEU A 82 -6.31 -4.54 -5.99
C LEU A 82 -7.56 -4.00 -6.69
N SER A 83 -8.21 -4.78 -7.54
CA SER A 83 -9.44 -4.39 -8.25
C SER A 83 -10.64 -4.13 -7.33
N PHE A 84 -10.56 -4.50 -6.07
CA PHE A 84 -11.58 -4.23 -5.05
C PHE A 84 -11.51 -2.79 -4.49
N LEU A 85 -10.49 -2.00 -4.81
CA LEU A 85 -10.46 -0.58 -4.49
C LEU A 85 -11.55 0.16 -5.28
N GLU A 86 -12.01 1.30 -4.77
CA GLU A 86 -13.13 2.04 -5.36
C GLU A 86 -12.90 2.42 -6.83
N GLU A 87 -11.66 2.81 -7.17
CA GLU A 87 -11.27 3.10 -8.54
C GLU A 87 -10.28 2.07 -9.05
N PRO A 88 -10.38 1.66 -10.32
CA PRO A 88 -9.37 0.78 -10.90
C PRO A 88 -8.02 1.49 -10.99
N LEU A 89 -6.94 0.73 -10.80
CA LEU A 89 -5.58 1.21 -10.94
C LEU A 89 -5.08 1.02 -12.37
N ALA A 90 -4.39 2.02 -12.89
CA ALA A 90 -3.70 1.95 -14.16
C ALA A 90 -2.24 2.39 -14.01
N VAL A 91 -1.36 1.87 -14.85
CA VAL A 91 0.04 2.28 -14.85
C VAL A 91 0.13 3.73 -15.32
N TRP A 92 0.66 4.58 -14.45
CA TRP A 92 0.84 6.01 -14.72
C TRP A 92 2.22 6.30 -15.25
N GLU A 93 3.24 5.65 -14.69
CA GLU A 93 4.64 5.80 -15.06
C GLU A 93 5.40 4.48 -14.85
N LEU A 94 6.34 4.20 -15.73
CA LEU A 94 7.27 3.08 -15.59
C LEU A 94 8.64 3.51 -16.07
N ASP A 95 9.62 3.56 -15.17
CA ASP A 95 10.99 3.94 -15.43
C ASP A 95 11.95 2.79 -15.08
N GLY A 96 12.43 2.10 -16.12
CA GLY A 96 13.38 0.99 -15.94
C GLY A 96 14.75 1.42 -15.44
N GLY A 97 15.17 2.67 -15.76
CA GLY A 97 16.44 3.24 -15.31
C GLY A 97 16.43 3.55 -13.81
N GLU A 98 15.37 4.18 -13.34
CA GLU A 98 15.16 4.48 -11.91
C GLU A 98 14.62 3.26 -11.13
N ARG A 99 14.31 2.18 -11.82
CA ARG A 99 13.74 0.95 -11.24
C ARG A 99 12.47 1.21 -10.44
N MET A 100 11.58 2.02 -10.99
CA MET A 100 10.36 2.45 -10.33
C MET A 100 9.18 2.42 -11.30
N ALA A 101 8.00 2.09 -10.78
CA ALA A 101 6.73 2.24 -11.48
C ALA A 101 5.70 2.86 -10.55
N GLN A 102 4.75 3.59 -11.12
CA GLN A 102 3.60 4.13 -10.40
C GLN A 102 2.31 3.70 -11.06
N LEU A 103 1.35 3.31 -10.22
CA LEU A 103 -0.04 3.14 -10.62
C LEU A 103 -0.87 4.21 -9.92
N ARG A 104 -1.92 4.67 -10.59
CA ARG A 104 -2.90 5.59 -10.00
C ARG A 104 -4.31 5.16 -10.34
N SER A 105 -5.27 5.57 -9.51
CA SER A 105 -6.69 5.45 -9.82
C SER A 105 -6.99 6.07 -11.18
N SER A 106 -7.67 5.32 -12.06
CA SER A 106 -8.04 5.78 -13.40
C SER A 106 -9.42 5.25 -13.76
N PRO A 107 -10.47 6.10 -13.75
CA PRO A 107 -10.45 7.51 -13.37
C PRO A 107 -10.27 7.73 -11.87
N PRO A 108 -9.73 8.90 -11.45
CA PRO A 108 -9.75 9.29 -10.05
C PRO A 108 -11.17 9.65 -9.59
N LEU A 109 -11.37 9.73 -8.28
CA LEU A 109 -12.62 10.22 -7.72
C LEU A 109 -12.68 11.75 -7.82
N HIS A 110 -13.76 12.26 -8.42
CA HIS A 110 -14.04 13.69 -8.46
C HIS A 110 -15.25 13.99 -7.58
N GLU A 111 -15.05 14.88 -6.59
CA GLU A 111 -16.13 15.45 -5.77
C GLU A 111 -15.99 16.97 -5.82
N ASP A 112 -16.93 17.62 -6.53
CA ASP A 112 -16.84 19.04 -6.86
C ASP A 112 -15.49 19.35 -7.54
N ASP A 113 -14.68 20.23 -6.97
CA ASP A 113 -13.36 20.58 -7.49
C ASP A 113 -12.23 19.72 -6.88
N THR A 114 -12.57 18.81 -5.95
CA THR A 114 -11.58 17.96 -5.29
C THR A 114 -11.38 16.68 -6.07
N VAL A 115 -10.13 16.28 -6.22
CA VAL A 115 -9.71 15.01 -6.84
C VAL A 115 -9.05 14.15 -5.78
N ALA A 116 -9.50 12.89 -5.68
CA ALA A 116 -8.88 11.91 -4.79
C ALA A 116 -8.52 10.64 -5.58
N TYR A 117 -7.40 10.03 -5.26
CA TYR A 117 -6.93 8.84 -5.95
C TYR A 117 -5.95 8.04 -5.13
N TRP A 118 -5.93 6.72 -5.39
CA TRP A 118 -4.87 5.84 -4.91
C TRP A 118 -3.64 5.97 -5.77
N GLU A 119 -2.47 5.94 -5.15
CA GLU A 119 -1.20 5.78 -5.82
C GLU A 119 -0.46 4.60 -5.21
N VAL A 120 -0.06 3.67 -6.06
CA VAL A 120 0.83 2.57 -5.67
C VAL A 120 2.15 2.77 -6.37
N THR A 121 3.21 2.94 -5.58
CA THR A 121 4.58 3.04 -6.07
C THR A 121 5.27 1.70 -5.90
N LEU A 122 5.86 1.20 -6.98
CA LEU A 122 6.65 -0.04 -7.01
C LEU A 122 8.10 0.30 -7.23
N TRP A 123 8.99 -0.43 -6.59
CA TRP A 123 10.42 -0.36 -6.85
C TRP A 123 11.01 -1.75 -6.96
N ALA A 124 12.04 -1.87 -7.83
CA ALA A 124 12.81 -3.08 -8.02
C ALA A 124 14.23 -2.91 -7.45
N GLY A 125 14.99 -3.97 -7.41
CA GLY A 125 16.36 -3.96 -6.89
C GLY A 125 16.57 -5.02 -5.84
N ASP A 126 17.48 -4.79 -4.91
CA ASP A 126 17.85 -5.77 -3.89
C ASP A 126 16.74 -6.00 -2.86
N GLU A 127 15.96 -4.97 -2.58
CA GLU A 127 14.80 -5.02 -1.68
C GLU A 127 13.57 -4.44 -2.37
N PRO A 128 12.96 -5.16 -3.31
CA PRO A 128 11.78 -4.67 -4.01
C PRO A 128 10.60 -4.48 -3.07
N GLY A 129 9.73 -3.56 -3.41
CA GLY A 129 8.58 -3.26 -2.57
C GLY A 129 7.48 -2.49 -3.28
N ALA A 130 6.41 -2.27 -2.54
CA ALA A 130 5.24 -1.53 -2.97
C ALA A 130 4.72 -0.65 -1.84
N ARG A 131 4.29 0.54 -2.17
CA ARG A 131 3.71 1.50 -1.23
C ARG A 131 2.39 2.03 -1.77
N ALA A 132 1.32 1.94 -0.99
CA ALA A 132 0.00 2.44 -1.32
C ALA A 132 -0.33 3.64 -0.43
N VAL A 133 -0.73 4.75 -1.06
CA VAL A 133 -1.14 6.00 -0.39
C VAL A 133 -2.35 6.56 -1.14
N ARG A 134 -3.33 7.10 -0.41
CA ARG A 134 -4.40 7.87 -1.02
C ARG A 134 -4.09 9.36 -0.92
N TYR A 135 -4.20 10.06 -2.02
CA TYR A 135 -3.96 11.50 -2.11
C TYR A 135 -5.23 12.25 -2.46
N GLN A 136 -5.26 13.52 -2.08
CA GLN A 136 -6.26 14.48 -2.55
C GLN A 136 -5.60 15.77 -2.99
N TRP A 137 -6.25 16.44 -3.91
CA TRP A 137 -5.89 17.77 -4.37
C TRP A 137 -7.14 18.58 -4.64
N SER A 138 -7.12 19.87 -4.30
CA SER A 138 -8.17 20.85 -4.58
C SER A 138 -7.55 22.13 -5.15
N PRO A 139 -8.29 22.91 -5.96
CA PRO A 139 -7.82 24.22 -6.38
C PRO A 139 -7.44 25.10 -5.20
N GLY A 140 -6.29 25.78 -5.28
CA GLY A 140 -5.73 26.56 -4.20
C GLY A 140 -4.68 25.83 -3.35
N MET A 141 -4.61 24.50 -3.45
CA MET A 141 -3.53 23.75 -2.85
C MET A 141 -2.30 23.77 -3.75
N ALA A 142 -1.13 24.11 -3.17
CA ALA A 142 0.14 24.11 -3.92
C ALA A 142 0.55 22.69 -4.32
N GLU A 143 0.31 21.72 -3.43
CA GLU A 143 0.66 20.32 -3.61
C GLU A 143 -0.49 19.41 -3.17
N ARG A 144 -0.49 18.18 -3.66
CA ARG A 144 -1.40 17.15 -3.16
C ARG A 144 -1.08 16.80 -1.71
N GLU A 145 -2.07 16.38 -0.98
CA GLU A 145 -1.96 15.96 0.41
C GLU A 145 -2.34 14.50 0.57
N VAL A 146 -1.76 13.84 1.57
CA VAL A 146 -2.19 12.50 1.98
C VAL A 146 -3.58 12.60 2.58
N LEU A 147 -4.52 11.84 2.03
CA LEU A 147 -5.86 11.70 2.55
C LEU A 147 -5.92 10.45 3.43
N ALA A 148 -6.13 10.64 4.73
CA ALA A 148 -6.34 9.50 5.63
C ALA A 148 -7.64 8.78 5.23
N TYR A 149 -7.50 7.54 4.79
CA TYR A 149 -8.61 6.75 4.24
C TYR A 149 -9.16 5.80 5.29
N PRO A 150 -10.48 5.85 5.59
CA PRO A 150 -11.08 4.89 6.52
C PRO A 150 -11.01 3.47 5.92
N ALA A 151 -10.13 2.65 6.46
CA ALA A 151 -9.88 1.30 5.97
C ALA A 151 -10.16 0.28 7.07
N THR A 152 -11.03 -0.68 6.79
CA THR A 152 -11.24 -1.81 7.71
C THR A 152 -9.97 -2.65 7.81
N PHE A 153 -9.82 -3.39 8.90
CA PHE A 153 -8.70 -4.34 9.05
C PHE A 153 -8.71 -5.36 7.89
N ALA A 154 -9.91 -5.79 7.47
CA ALA A 154 -10.04 -6.71 6.34
C ALA A 154 -9.57 -6.11 5.02
N LEU A 155 -9.86 -4.84 4.75
CA LEU A 155 -9.38 -4.14 3.55
C LEU A 155 -7.86 -4.05 3.54
N ILE A 156 -7.25 -3.64 4.65
CA ILE A 156 -5.79 -3.56 4.78
C ILE A 156 -5.14 -4.93 4.57
N ALA A 157 -5.71 -5.98 5.16
CA ALA A 157 -5.22 -7.34 4.98
C ALA A 157 -5.23 -7.77 3.51
N ARG A 158 -6.32 -7.49 2.80
CA ARG A 158 -6.43 -7.80 1.36
C ARG A 158 -5.44 -7.01 0.52
N MET A 159 -5.27 -5.73 0.82
CA MET A 159 -4.27 -4.91 0.13
C MET A 159 -2.86 -5.47 0.33
N ALA A 160 -2.48 -5.76 1.57
CA ALA A 160 -1.15 -6.28 1.90
C ALA A 160 -0.89 -7.64 1.24
N ASP A 161 -1.85 -8.55 1.30
CA ASP A 161 -1.74 -9.87 0.66
C ASP A 161 -1.61 -9.75 -0.86
N GLY A 162 -2.39 -8.88 -1.49
CA GLY A 162 -2.33 -8.63 -2.93
C GLY A 162 -1.00 -8.03 -3.37
N MET A 163 -0.49 -7.04 -2.65
CA MET A 163 0.80 -6.42 -2.92
C MET A 163 1.94 -7.43 -2.73
N ALA A 164 1.92 -8.20 -1.65
CA ALA A 164 2.93 -9.21 -1.38
C ALA A 164 2.96 -10.31 -2.46
N ALA A 165 1.80 -10.78 -2.88
CA ALA A 165 1.68 -11.81 -3.93
C ALA A 165 2.20 -11.29 -5.28
N ALA A 166 1.86 -10.04 -5.65
CA ALA A 166 2.35 -9.43 -6.88
C ALA A 166 3.87 -9.28 -6.89
N LEU A 167 4.46 -8.84 -5.77
CA LEU A 167 5.91 -8.68 -5.65
C LEU A 167 6.66 -10.01 -5.80
N ARG A 168 6.07 -11.10 -5.32
CA ARG A 168 6.66 -12.45 -5.46
C ARG A 168 6.40 -13.09 -6.82
N GLY A 169 5.46 -12.56 -7.59
CA GLY A 169 5.01 -13.19 -8.84
C GLY A 169 4.23 -14.47 -8.60
N ASP A 170 3.49 -14.56 -7.51
CA ASP A 170 2.68 -15.73 -7.19
C ASP A 170 1.57 -15.93 -8.24
N ALA A 171 1.38 -17.18 -8.67
CA ALA A 171 0.23 -17.55 -9.48
C ALA A 171 -1.08 -17.39 -8.67
N GLU A 172 -2.22 -17.20 -9.36
CA GLU A 172 -3.54 -17.23 -8.75
C GLU A 172 -3.94 -18.63 -8.29
#